data_94aecfd05cad4c75bf8e349283099402
#
_entry.id   94aecfd05cad4c75bf8e349283099402
#
_cell.length_a   1.000
_cell.length_b   1.000
_cell.length_c   1.000
_cell.angle_alpha   90.00
_cell.angle_beta   90.00
_cell.angle_gamma   90.00
#
_symmetry.space_group_name_H-M   'P 1'
#
loop_
_entity.id
_entity.type
_entity.pdbx_description
1 polymer ?
#
loop_
_entity_poly.entity_id
_entity_poly.type
_entity_poly.pdbx_seq_one_letter_code
_entity_poly.pdbx_strand_id
1 'polypeptide(L)'
;MYIQYLARKAFMDTLFSYYPKQPLELPLFVERVACGFPSPAQDYVEDRLDLNRLAVRHPSATYFVKVSGDSMIGVGIGDGDLLVVDRSLNAVHGDIVVASVAGEFTVKELQTRPILRLVPHNVRYQPITFQSEEELQIFGVVTHTLKTHKHVRAG
;
A
#
# COMPACT_ATOMS: atom_id res chain seq x y z
N MET A 1 -7.17 25.35 -10.43
CA MET A 1 -8.30 24.86 -9.63
C MET A 1 -9.09 23.74 -10.32
N TYR A 2 -9.45 23.89 -11.59
CA TYR A 2 -10.21 22.88 -12.32
C TYR A 2 -9.39 21.60 -12.62
N ILE A 3 -8.12 21.72 -12.95
CA ILE A 3 -7.19 20.61 -13.22
C ILE A 3 -6.93 19.80 -11.94
N GLN A 4 -6.82 20.44 -10.79
CA GLN A 4 -6.68 19.75 -9.49
C GLN A 4 -7.96 18.99 -9.10
N TYR A 5 -9.13 19.53 -9.46
CA TYR A 5 -10.39 18.85 -9.23
C TYR A 5 -10.55 17.62 -10.12
N LEU A 6 -10.16 17.69 -11.40
CA LEU A 6 -10.19 16.57 -12.33
C LEU A 6 -9.16 15.48 -11.96
N ALA A 7 -7.95 15.87 -11.55
CA ALA A 7 -6.94 14.93 -11.07
C ALA A 7 -7.39 14.22 -9.79
N ARG A 8 -8.00 14.95 -8.84
CA ARG A 8 -8.63 14.38 -7.65
C ARG A 8 -9.77 13.43 -7.99
N LYS A 9 -10.61 13.82 -8.96
CA LYS A 9 -11.72 12.97 -9.40
C LYS A 9 -11.24 11.71 -10.08
N ALA A 10 -10.27 11.80 -11.00
CA ALA A 10 -9.67 10.64 -11.67
C ALA A 10 -8.97 9.70 -10.69
N PHE A 11 -8.31 10.25 -9.66
CA PHE A 11 -7.71 9.44 -8.59
C PHE A 11 -8.79 8.81 -7.70
N MET A 12 -9.82 9.55 -7.32
CA MET A 12 -10.94 9.02 -6.54
C MET A 12 -11.71 7.93 -7.29
N ASP A 13 -11.81 8.04 -8.63
CA ASP A 13 -12.41 7.00 -9.47
C ASP A 13 -11.56 5.71 -9.54
N THR A 14 -10.27 5.81 -9.18
CA THR A 14 -9.34 4.67 -9.09
C THR A 14 -9.34 4.04 -7.69
N LEU A 15 -9.94 4.70 -6.69
CA LEU A 15 -10.04 4.22 -5.32
C LEU A 15 -11.35 3.49 -5.10
N PHE A 16 -11.23 2.26 -4.62
CA PHE A 16 -12.38 1.47 -4.19
C PHE A 16 -12.47 1.52 -2.67
N SER A 17 -13.53 2.15 -2.13
CA SER A 17 -13.81 2.03 -0.71
C SER A 17 -14.23 0.61 -0.37
N TYR A 18 -13.66 0.07 0.68
CA TYR A 18 -13.93 -1.28 1.13
C TYR A 18 -15.02 -1.30 2.20
N TYR A 19 -16.08 -2.09 1.95
CA TYR A 19 -17.12 -2.37 2.92
C TYR A 19 -17.29 -3.88 3.06
N PRO A 20 -16.76 -4.51 4.10
CA PRO A 20 -16.96 -5.94 4.32
C PRO A 20 -18.41 -6.23 4.63
N LYS A 21 -19.06 -7.03 3.78
CA LYS A 21 -20.46 -7.42 3.99
C LYS A 21 -20.61 -8.51 5.04
N GLN A 22 -19.66 -9.42 5.13
CA GLN A 22 -19.61 -10.51 6.12
C GLN A 22 -18.17 -10.90 6.41
N PRO A 23 -17.84 -11.35 7.64
CA PRO A 23 -16.55 -11.95 7.94
C PRO A 23 -16.33 -13.20 7.10
N LEU A 24 -15.15 -13.33 6.52
CA LEU A 24 -14.71 -14.52 5.81
C LEU A 24 -13.46 -15.06 6.49
N GLU A 25 -13.67 -16.01 7.39
CA GLU A 25 -12.59 -16.66 8.13
C GLU A 25 -12.16 -17.93 7.40
N LEU A 26 -10.90 -17.96 6.98
CA LEU A 26 -10.28 -19.10 6.31
C LEU A 26 -9.20 -19.72 7.19
N PRO A 27 -8.89 -21.02 7.01
CA PRO A 27 -7.84 -21.69 7.76
C PRO A 27 -6.48 -21.01 7.62
N LEU A 28 -5.81 -20.77 8.72
CA LEU A 28 -4.43 -20.28 8.79
C LEU A 28 -3.56 -21.38 9.40
N PHE A 29 -2.54 -21.81 8.67
CA PHE A 29 -1.53 -22.70 9.24
C PHE A 29 -0.60 -21.89 10.13
N VAL A 30 -0.53 -22.24 11.40
CA VAL A 30 0.25 -21.49 12.40
C VAL A 30 1.74 -21.74 12.25
N GLU A 31 2.13 -22.91 11.74
CA GLU A 31 3.54 -23.20 11.47
C GLU A 31 4.06 -22.43 10.28
N ARG A 32 5.27 -21.89 10.44
CA ARG A 32 5.95 -21.17 9.37
C ARG A 32 6.49 -22.14 8.32
N VAL A 33 6.16 -21.89 7.06
CA VAL A 33 6.72 -22.61 5.94
C VAL A 33 8.07 -21.99 5.57
N ALA A 34 9.13 -22.83 5.58
CA ALA A 34 10.47 -22.37 5.17
C ALA A 34 10.52 -22.12 3.66
N CYS A 35 11.02 -20.95 3.27
CA CYS A 35 11.24 -20.62 1.86
C CYS A 35 12.61 -21.11 1.34
N GLY A 36 13.49 -21.57 2.21
CA GLY A 36 14.79 -22.13 1.88
C GLY A 36 14.75 -23.65 1.80
N PHE A 37 15.40 -24.32 2.74
CA PHE A 37 15.37 -25.78 2.81
C PHE A 37 14.02 -26.30 3.32
N PRO A 38 13.51 -27.43 2.79
CA PRO A 38 12.29 -28.02 3.28
C PRO A 38 12.43 -28.43 4.74
N SER A 39 11.38 -28.15 5.53
CA SER A 39 11.23 -28.59 6.91
C SER A 39 10.26 -29.77 6.93
N PRO A 40 10.44 -30.77 7.84
CA PRO A 40 9.46 -31.83 8.02
C PRO A 40 8.08 -31.25 8.30
N ALA A 41 7.05 -31.78 7.66
CA ALA A 41 5.68 -31.44 7.98
C ALA A 41 5.37 -31.97 9.38
N GLN A 42 5.06 -31.09 10.33
CA GLN A 42 4.59 -31.46 11.66
C GLN A 42 3.06 -31.28 11.75
N ASP A 43 2.46 -31.76 12.82
CA ASP A 43 1.02 -31.69 13.03
C ASP A 43 0.52 -30.23 12.96
N TYR A 44 -0.46 -30.01 12.10
CA TYR A 44 -0.99 -28.67 11.82
C TYR A 44 -1.86 -28.21 12.97
N VAL A 45 -1.52 -27.06 13.54
CA VAL A 45 -2.46 -26.28 14.37
C VAL A 45 -3.09 -25.27 13.43
N GLU A 46 -4.38 -25.39 13.17
CA GLU A 46 -5.15 -24.42 12.42
C GLU A 46 -5.64 -23.31 13.35
N ASP A 47 -5.41 -22.07 12.95
CA ASP A 47 -6.14 -20.91 13.39
C ASP A 47 -7.04 -20.43 12.24
N ARG A 48 -7.82 -19.40 12.44
CA ARG A 48 -8.69 -18.82 11.42
C ARG A 48 -8.33 -17.37 11.21
N LEU A 49 -8.24 -16.98 9.94
CA LEU A 49 -7.87 -15.65 9.53
C LEU A 49 -8.95 -15.04 8.62
N ASP A 50 -9.40 -13.85 8.98
CA ASP A 50 -10.14 -12.95 8.09
C ASP A 50 -9.18 -11.87 7.59
N LEU A 51 -8.90 -11.86 6.28
CA LEU A 51 -8.02 -10.87 5.65
C LEU A 51 -8.51 -9.44 5.86
N ASN A 52 -9.82 -9.24 5.97
CA ASN A 52 -10.39 -7.93 6.23
C ASN A 52 -9.97 -7.42 7.61
N ARG A 53 -10.07 -8.27 8.62
CA ARG A 53 -9.66 -7.92 10.00
C ARG A 53 -8.16 -7.72 10.11
N LEU A 54 -7.37 -8.45 9.31
CA LEU A 54 -5.92 -8.31 9.29
C LEU A 54 -5.48 -6.98 8.68
N ALA A 55 -6.01 -6.65 7.50
CA ALA A 55 -5.50 -5.58 6.65
C ALA A 55 -6.28 -4.27 6.77
N VAL A 56 -7.56 -4.31 7.21
CA VAL A 56 -8.45 -3.15 7.25
C VAL A 56 -8.83 -2.84 8.70
N ARG A 57 -8.04 -1.97 9.34
CA ARG A 57 -8.29 -1.56 10.74
C ARG A 57 -9.33 -0.45 10.86
N HIS A 58 -9.37 0.45 9.89
CA HIS A 58 -10.25 1.60 9.84
C HIS A 58 -11.06 1.59 8.54
N PRO A 59 -12.16 0.80 8.44
CA PRO A 59 -12.87 0.58 7.18
C PRO A 59 -13.32 1.86 6.47
N SER A 60 -13.79 2.86 7.22
CA SER A 60 -14.24 4.13 6.66
C SER A 60 -13.11 5.03 6.11
N ALA A 61 -11.87 4.73 6.47
CA ALA A 61 -10.68 5.47 6.04
C ALA A 61 -9.73 4.63 5.16
N THR A 62 -10.09 3.39 4.85
CA THR A 62 -9.26 2.47 4.07
C THR A 62 -9.66 2.50 2.59
N TYR A 63 -8.65 2.59 1.74
CA TYR A 63 -8.77 2.58 0.29
C TYR A 63 -7.80 1.58 -0.32
N PHE A 64 -8.16 1.07 -1.50
CA PHE A 64 -7.27 0.25 -2.31
C PHE A 64 -6.74 1.05 -3.48
N VAL A 65 -5.43 0.97 -3.72
CA VAL A 65 -4.76 1.67 -4.81
C VAL A 65 -3.96 0.68 -5.64
N LYS A 66 -4.20 0.64 -6.93
CA LYS A 66 -3.41 -0.17 -7.86
C LYS A 66 -2.15 0.58 -8.27
N VAL A 67 -1.00 -0.09 -8.17
CA VAL A 67 0.31 0.50 -8.49
C VAL A 67 0.57 0.42 -9.98
N SER A 68 1.15 1.49 -10.52
CA SER A 68 1.76 1.53 -11.84
C SER A 68 3.22 1.95 -11.71
N GLY A 69 4.09 1.23 -12.40
CA GLY A 69 5.54 1.50 -12.43
C GLY A 69 6.33 0.74 -11.37
N ASP A 70 7.63 1.03 -11.29
CA ASP A 70 8.62 0.26 -10.54
C ASP A 70 9.46 1.09 -9.57
N SER A 71 9.06 2.32 -9.26
CA SER A 71 9.86 3.21 -8.39
C SER A 71 10.04 2.70 -6.96
N MET A 72 9.22 1.74 -6.53
CA MET A 72 9.22 1.18 -5.17
C MET A 72 9.59 -0.31 -5.13
N ILE A 73 10.21 -0.83 -6.18
CA ILE A 73 10.52 -2.26 -6.29
C ILE A 73 11.49 -2.75 -5.21
N GLY A 74 12.37 -1.88 -4.72
CA GLY A 74 13.33 -2.21 -3.66
C GLY A 74 12.69 -2.54 -2.30
N VAL A 75 11.43 -2.16 -2.08
CA VAL A 75 10.62 -2.54 -0.91
C VAL A 75 9.52 -3.53 -1.27
N GLY A 76 9.63 -4.18 -2.43
CA GLY A 76 8.71 -5.25 -2.84
C GLY A 76 7.39 -4.76 -3.42
N ILE A 77 7.23 -3.48 -3.74
CA ILE A 77 6.05 -2.93 -4.41
C ILE A 77 6.35 -2.78 -5.90
N GLY A 78 5.60 -3.47 -6.74
CA GLY A 78 5.79 -3.50 -8.19
C GLY A 78 4.54 -3.14 -8.97
N ASP A 79 4.69 -3.06 -10.28
CA ASP A 79 3.61 -2.77 -11.20
C ASP A 79 2.46 -3.78 -11.07
N GLY A 80 1.23 -3.29 -11.00
CA GLY A 80 0.03 -4.10 -10.86
C GLY A 80 -0.30 -4.55 -9.43
N ASP A 81 0.56 -4.30 -8.44
CA ASP A 81 0.27 -4.59 -7.04
C ASP A 81 -0.91 -3.76 -6.52
N LEU A 82 -1.63 -4.29 -5.54
CA LEU A 82 -2.72 -3.60 -4.87
C LEU A 82 -2.29 -3.18 -3.47
N LEU A 83 -2.33 -1.89 -3.20
CA LEU A 83 -2.01 -1.33 -1.89
C LEU A 83 -3.27 -1.17 -1.04
N VAL A 84 -3.14 -1.47 0.24
CA VAL A 84 -4.11 -1.08 1.28
C VAL A 84 -3.63 0.22 1.90
N VAL A 85 -4.42 1.27 1.79
CA VAL A 85 -4.07 2.64 2.20
C VAL A 85 -5.02 3.12 3.27
N ASP A 86 -4.50 3.52 4.41
CA ASP A 86 -5.26 4.05 5.54
C ASP A 86 -5.05 5.57 5.65
N ARG A 87 -6.13 6.31 5.49
CA ARG A 87 -6.12 7.79 5.57
C ARG A 87 -6.21 8.34 6.97
N SER A 88 -6.59 7.52 7.94
CA SER A 88 -6.71 7.94 9.34
C SER A 88 -5.37 7.97 10.09
N LEU A 89 -4.34 7.33 9.52
CA LEU A 89 -3.02 7.29 10.13
C LEU A 89 -2.25 8.59 9.85
N ASN A 90 -1.57 9.09 10.88
CA ASN A 90 -0.58 10.15 10.72
C ASN A 90 0.72 9.53 10.19
N ALA A 91 1.13 9.94 9.01
CA ALA A 91 2.37 9.46 8.41
C ALA A 91 3.59 9.93 9.21
N VAL A 92 4.52 9.04 9.45
CA VAL A 92 5.78 9.31 10.14
C VAL A 92 6.98 8.97 9.26
N HIS A 93 8.16 9.37 9.68
CA HIS A 93 9.42 9.07 8.98
C HIS A 93 9.58 7.56 8.74
N GLY A 94 9.81 7.16 7.51
CA GLY A 94 9.97 5.78 7.08
C GLY A 94 8.69 5.11 6.58
N ASP A 95 7.52 5.74 6.73
CA ASP A 95 6.29 5.19 6.18
C ASP A 95 6.27 5.25 4.65
N ILE A 96 5.70 4.22 4.05
CA ILE A 96 5.32 4.27 2.64
C ILE A 96 3.97 4.98 2.55
N VAL A 97 3.91 6.02 1.75
CA VAL A 97 2.73 6.89 1.63
C VAL A 97 2.26 7.01 0.19
N VAL A 98 0.98 7.24 0.04
CA VAL A 98 0.41 7.80 -1.18
C VAL A 98 0.35 9.32 -0.99
N ALA A 99 1.03 10.05 -1.82
CA ALA A 99 1.14 11.51 -1.73
C ALA A 99 0.81 12.19 -3.06
N SER A 100 0.34 13.43 -2.97
CA SER A 100 0.13 14.29 -4.12
C SER A 100 1.27 15.32 -4.19
N VAL A 101 1.92 15.38 -5.35
CA VAL A 101 2.99 16.31 -5.67
C VAL A 101 2.63 17.03 -6.97
N ALA A 102 2.53 18.34 -6.95
CA ALA A 102 2.14 19.14 -8.12
C ALA A 102 0.85 18.64 -8.80
N GLY A 103 -0.10 18.13 -8.03
CA GLY A 103 -1.38 17.61 -8.52
C GLY A 103 -1.34 16.16 -9.02
N GLU A 104 -0.19 15.50 -8.98
CA GLU A 104 -0.03 14.09 -9.37
C GLU A 104 0.17 13.20 -8.14
N PHE A 105 -0.40 11.99 -8.17
CA PHE A 105 -0.25 11.03 -7.10
C PHE A 105 0.96 10.12 -7.32
N THR A 106 1.67 9.83 -6.23
CA THR A 106 2.83 8.93 -6.23
C THR A 106 2.89 8.11 -4.94
N VAL A 107 3.55 6.96 -5.02
CA VAL A 107 3.85 6.10 -3.86
C VAL A 107 5.35 6.19 -3.60
N LYS A 108 5.73 6.62 -2.39
CA LYS A 108 7.12 6.82 -1.98
C LYS A 108 7.27 6.60 -0.48
N GLU A 109 8.51 6.43 -0.01
CA GLU A 109 8.82 6.52 1.41
C GLU A 109 8.89 7.98 1.85
N LEU A 110 8.21 8.30 2.95
CA LEU A 110 8.30 9.61 3.58
C LEU A 110 9.57 9.70 4.43
N GLN A 111 10.43 10.67 4.14
CA GLN A 111 11.52 11.06 5.03
C GLN A 111 11.32 12.48 5.51
N THR A 112 11.24 12.64 6.84
CA THR A 112 11.05 13.96 7.46
C THR A 112 12.34 14.55 8.01
N ARG A 113 13.41 13.78 8.04
CA ARG A 113 14.75 14.19 8.54
C ARG A 113 15.87 13.47 7.78
N PRO A 114 17.02 14.11 7.55
CA PRO A 114 17.39 15.48 7.95
C PRO A 114 16.61 16.56 7.19
N ILE A 115 16.01 16.22 6.05
CA ILE A 115 15.18 17.11 5.22
C ILE A 115 13.89 16.39 4.80
N LEU A 116 12.84 17.16 4.56
CA LEU A 116 11.56 16.64 4.08
C LEU A 116 11.68 16.22 2.61
N ARG A 117 11.43 14.95 2.34
CA ARG A 117 11.46 14.40 1.00
C ARG A 117 10.64 13.11 0.85
N LEU A 118 10.28 12.80 -0.38
CA LEU A 118 9.72 11.51 -0.79
C LEU A 118 10.80 10.71 -1.52
N VAL A 119 11.09 9.50 -1.03
CA VAL A 119 12.21 8.68 -1.48
C VAL A 119 11.69 7.46 -2.26
N PRO A 120 12.14 7.27 -3.52
CA PRO A 120 11.92 6.04 -4.24
C PRO A 120 12.83 4.93 -3.73
N HIS A 121 12.42 3.68 -3.94
CA HIS A 121 13.24 2.49 -3.70
C HIS A 121 13.62 1.81 -5.02
N ASN A 122 14.14 2.60 -5.93
CA ASN A 122 14.75 2.16 -7.17
C ASN A 122 15.77 3.23 -7.61
N VAL A 123 17.00 2.81 -7.82
CA VAL A 123 18.14 3.70 -8.16
C VAL A 123 17.95 4.51 -9.45
N ARG A 124 16.99 4.13 -10.29
CA ARG A 124 16.66 4.86 -11.53
C ARG A 124 15.85 6.13 -11.28
N TYR A 125 15.34 6.33 -10.07
CA TYR A 125 14.48 7.45 -9.70
C TYR A 125 15.16 8.32 -8.65
N GLN A 126 14.91 9.62 -8.70
CA GLN A 126 15.45 10.59 -7.75
C GLN A 126 14.44 10.90 -6.64
N PRO A 127 14.89 11.17 -5.41
CA PRO A 127 14.04 11.70 -4.36
C PRO A 127 13.43 13.05 -4.75
N ILE A 128 12.22 13.31 -4.26
CA ILE A 128 11.53 14.59 -4.40
C ILE A 128 11.68 15.34 -3.07
N THR A 129 12.38 16.47 -3.08
CA THR A 129 12.64 17.28 -1.89
C THR A 129 11.66 18.46 -1.84
N PHE A 130 11.19 18.80 -0.64
CA PHE A 130 10.25 19.89 -0.37
C PHE A 130 10.91 20.97 0.48
N GLN A 131 10.57 22.23 0.23
CA GLN A 131 11.04 23.38 1.01
C GLN A 131 10.19 23.55 2.28
N SER A 132 8.93 23.15 2.22
CA SER A 132 8.00 23.21 3.34
C SER A 132 7.00 22.04 3.32
N GLU A 133 6.38 21.77 4.46
CA GLU A 133 5.33 20.74 4.57
C GLU A 133 4.07 21.07 3.76
N GLU A 134 3.83 22.35 3.47
CA GLU A 134 2.67 22.80 2.70
C GLU A 134 2.69 22.35 1.23
N GLU A 135 3.89 22.06 0.70
CA GLU A 135 4.07 21.58 -0.67
C GLU A 135 3.73 20.09 -0.82
N LEU A 136 3.68 19.35 0.29
CA LEU A 136 3.45 17.92 0.35
C LEU A 136 2.07 17.61 0.90
N GLN A 137 1.23 16.96 0.11
CA GLN A 137 -0.05 16.45 0.57
C GLN A 137 0.00 14.93 0.66
N ILE A 138 -0.06 14.40 1.87
CA ILE A 138 -0.15 12.96 2.11
C ILE A 138 -1.62 12.55 2.05
N PHE A 139 -1.94 11.62 1.15
CA PHE A 139 -3.28 11.06 1.02
C PHE A 139 -3.54 9.97 2.06
N GLY A 140 -2.57 9.13 2.33
CA GLY A 140 -2.65 8.09 3.33
C GLY A 140 -1.39 7.25 3.43
N VAL A 141 -1.35 6.40 4.45
CA VAL A 141 -0.25 5.49 4.74
C VAL A 141 -0.54 4.12 4.13
N VAL A 142 0.42 3.57 3.43
CA VAL A 142 0.34 2.19 2.90
C VAL A 142 0.60 1.22 4.03
N THR A 143 -0.37 0.39 4.37
CA THR A 143 -0.27 -0.58 5.46
C THR A 143 0.05 -1.98 4.97
N HIS A 144 -0.44 -2.37 3.80
CA HIS A 144 -0.23 -3.69 3.20
C HIS A 144 -0.12 -3.59 1.69
N THR A 145 0.53 -4.58 1.11
CA THR A 145 0.60 -4.80 -0.33
C THR A 145 0.10 -6.20 -0.65
N LEU A 146 -0.87 -6.31 -1.56
CA LEU A 146 -1.33 -7.57 -2.11
C LEU A 146 -0.68 -7.78 -3.47
N LYS A 147 0.07 -8.86 -3.59
CA LYS A 147 0.79 -9.25 -4.80
C LYS A 147 0.17 -10.49 -5.43
N THR A 148 -0.15 -10.41 -6.71
CA THR A 148 -0.70 -11.52 -7.47
C THR A 148 0.43 -12.24 -8.20
N HIS A 149 0.62 -13.53 -7.93
CA HIS A 149 1.63 -14.35 -8.59
C HIS A 149 1.08 -15.17 -9.77
N LYS A 150 -0.22 -15.45 -9.74
CA LYS A 150 -0.89 -16.18 -10.82
C LYS A 150 -2.08 -15.35 -11.33
N HIS A 151 -2.02 -14.98 -12.62
CA HIS A 151 -3.17 -14.33 -13.24
C HIS A 151 -4.28 -15.35 -13.39
N VAL A 152 -5.29 -15.26 -12.54
CA VAL A 152 -6.55 -16.00 -12.71
C VAL A 152 -7.35 -15.23 -13.74
N ARG A 153 -7.59 -15.80 -14.92
CA ARG A 153 -8.55 -15.25 -15.87
C ARG A 153 -9.90 -15.24 -15.18
N ALA A 154 -10.53 -14.08 -15.09
CA ALA A 154 -11.93 -14.01 -14.70
C ALA A 154 -12.72 -14.88 -15.68
N GLY A 155 -13.37 -15.90 -15.16
CA GLY A 155 -14.26 -16.77 -15.93
C GLY A 155 -15.54 -16.02 -16.32
#